data_93f736519d6d87c5027919cbae86180f
#
_entry.id   93f736519d6d87c5027919cbae86180f
#
_cell.length_a   1.000
_cell.length_b   1.000
_cell.length_c   1.000
_cell.angle_alpha   90.00
_cell.angle_beta   90.00
_cell.angle_gamma   90.00
#
_symmetry.space_group_name_H-M   'P 1'
#
loop_
_entity.id
_entity.type
_entity.pdbx_description
1 polymer ?
#
loop_
_entity_poly.entity_id
_entity_poly.type
_entity_poly.pdbx_seq_one_letter_code
_entity_poly.pdbx_strand_id
1 'polypeptide(L)'
;MNNYIYRKIKNRLMISLSYLALIIALVPLVSIIVEVVSRGLPAINFSFLFEEIPPLGQAGGGIGPAIQGTIIVVGIASLIGVPIGVVSGIYLAEFRETKLALLARFLNDVSSNMPSIVIGIFCWALIVTAIGWSVIAGAVALAIMMIPIVTRTTEESMKLVPTTIREAAIALGIP
;
A
#
# COMPACT_ATOMS: atom_id res chain seq x y z
N MET A 1 -19.70 -48.33 -0.01
CA MET A 1 -18.32 -48.41 -0.60
C MET A 1 -18.15 -47.51 -1.84
N ASN A 2 -19.16 -47.33 -2.68
CA ASN A 2 -19.07 -46.48 -3.89
C ASN A 2 -18.83 -44.97 -3.62
N ASN A 3 -19.34 -44.41 -2.53
CA ASN A 3 -19.19 -42.98 -2.23
C ASN A 3 -17.76 -42.56 -1.90
N TYR A 4 -16.94 -43.43 -1.32
CA TYR A 4 -15.54 -43.12 -0.99
C TYR A 4 -14.69 -43.02 -2.25
N ILE A 5 -14.79 -43.97 -3.15
CA ILE A 5 -14.07 -44.01 -4.42
C ILE A 5 -14.44 -42.81 -5.28
N TYR A 6 -15.76 -42.53 -5.40
CA TYR A 6 -16.25 -41.35 -6.13
C TYR A 6 -15.69 -40.04 -5.58
N ARG A 7 -15.70 -39.86 -4.26
CA ARG A 7 -15.13 -38.67 -3.58
C ARG A 7 -13.62 -38.53 -3.81
N LYS A 8 -12.89 -39.65 -3.79
CA LYS A 8 -11.44 -39.68 -4.04
C LYS A 8 -11.10 -39.29 -5.48
N ILE A 9 -11.85 -39.80 -6.46
CA ILE A 9 -11.69 -39.43 -7.88
C ILE A 9 -12.01 -37.96 -8.09
N LYS A 10 -13.17 -37.51 -7.58
CA LYS A 10 -13.58 -36.11 -7.67
C LYS A 10 -12.54 -35.16 -7.06
N ASN A 11 -12.00 -35.50 -5.90
CA ASN A 11 -10.95 -34.70 -5.25
C ASN A 11 -9.67 -34.63 -6.10
N ARG A 12 -9.20 -35.74 -6.66
CA ARG A 12 -8.05 -35.73 -7.55
C ARG A 12 -8.29 -34.89 -8.80
N LEU A 13 -9.46 -35.01 -9.40
CA LEU A 13 -9.85 -34.22 -10.57
C LEU A 13 -9.86 -32.73 -10.26
N MET A 14 -10.46 -32.32 -9.12
CA MET A 14 -10.46 -30.92 -8.68
C MET A 14 -9.08 -30.39 -8.42
N ILE A 15 -8.23 -31.17 -7.77
CA ILE A 15 -6.82 -30.80 -7.54
C ILE A 15 -6.07 -30.64 -8.86
N SER A 16 -6.23 -31.59 -9.81
CA SER A 16 -5.59 -31.48 -11.12
C SER A 16 -6.07 -30.26 -11.91
N LEU A 17 -7.38 -29.96 -11.87
CA LEU A 17 -7.92 -28.76 -12.49
C LEU A 17 -7.40 -27.48 -11.85
N SER A 18 -7.21 -27.47 -10.51
CA SER A 18 -6.63 -26.33 -9.80
C SER A 18 -5.18 -26.10 -10.21
N TYR A 19 -4.37 -27.14 -10.33
CA TYR A 19 -3.01 -27.01 -10.85
C TYR A 19 -2.98 -26.55 -12.30
N LEU A 20 -3.85 -27.09 -13.14
CA LEU A 20 -3.94 -26.65 -14.53
C LEU A 20 -4.33 -25.15 -14.63
N ALA A 21 -5.32 -24.72 -13.87
CA ALA A 21 -5.70 -23.31 -13.80
C ALA A 21 -4.57 -22.41 -13.31
N LEU A 22 -3.81 -22.87 -12.29
CA LEU A 22 -2.63 -22.17 -11.79
C LEU A 22 -1.56 -22.02 -12.90
N ILE A 23 -1.25 -23.10 -13.61
CA ILE A 23 -0.28 -23.06 -14.71
C ILE A 23 -0.73 -22.10 -15.80
N ILE A 24 -1.99 -22.19 -16.24
CA ILE A 24 -2.56 -21.28 -17.24
C ILE A 24 -2.46 -19.81 -16.80
N ALA A 25 -2.67 -19.52 -15.52
CA ALA A 25 -2.54 -18.16 -15.00
C ALA A 25 -1.07 -17.70 -14.89
N LEU A 26 -0.14 -18.61 -14.61
CA LEU A 26 1.28 -18.29 -14.49
C LEU A 26 1.97 -18.06 -15.84
N VAL A 27 1.54 -18.75 -16.90
CA VAL A 27 2.17 -18.62 -18.23
C VAL A 27 2.20 -17.17 -18.73
N PRO A 28 1.10 -16.40 -18.79
CA PRO A 28 1.14 -15.01 -19.23
C PRO A 28 1.95 -14.13 -18.27
N LEU A 29 1.87 -14.37 -16.98
CA LEU A 29 2.64 -13.62 -15.98
C LEU A 29 4.15 -13.79 -16.21
N VAL A 30 4.61 -15.04 -16.30
CA VAL A 30 6.03 -15.34 -16.53
C VAL A 30 6.48 -14.80 -17.90
N SER A 31 5.66 -14.95 -18.94
CA SER A 31 5.96 -14.42 -20.27
C SER A 31 6.17 -12.91 -20.26
N ILE A 32 5.29 -12.15 -19.58
CA ILE A 32 5.43 -10.69 -19.45
C ILE A 32 6.71 -10.35 -18.66
N ILE A 33 6.97 -11.02 -17.55
CA ILE A 33 8.19 -10.77 -16.76
C ILE A 33 9.44 -11.03 -17.59
N VAL A 34 9.52 -12.16 -18.30
CA VAL A 34 10.66 -12.50 -19.15
C VAL A 34 10.85 -11.47 -20.26
N GLU A 35 9.78 -11.03 -20.91
CA GLU A 35 9.83 -10.03 -21.97
C GLU A 35 10.32 -8.67 -21.43
N VAL A 36 9.77 -8.20 -20.31
CA VAL A 36 10.16 -6.93 -19.69
C VAL A 36 11.62 -6.98 -19.24
N VAL A 37 12.03 -8.07 -18.59
CA VAL A 37 13.40 -8.23 -18.10
C VAL A 37 14.38 -8.35 -19.26
N SER A 38 14.10 -9.17 -20.26
CA SER A 38 15.00 -9.38 -21.39
C SER A 38 15.23 -8.11 -22.22
N ARG A 39 14.20 -7.27 -22.37
CA ARG A 39 14.31 -5.99 -23.08
C ARG A 39 14.81 -4.86 -22.21
N GLY A 40 14.49 -4.88 -20.92
CA GLY A 40 14.86 -3.80 -19.99
C GLY A 40 16.28 -3.91 -19.45
N LEU A 41 16.76 -5.12 -19.15
CA LEU A 41 18.11 -5.32 -18.58
C LEU A 41 19.25 -4.66 -19.37
N PRO A 42 19.30 -4.75 -20.70
CA PRO A 42 20.37 -4.10 -21.46
C PRO A 42 20.38 -2.57 -21.40
N ALA A 43 19.23 -1.97 -21.08
CA ALA A 43 19.11 -0.51 -20.93
C ALA A 43 19.47 -0.01 -19.53
N ILE A 44 19.53 -0.89 -18.52
CA ILE A 44 19.85 -0.53 -17.15
C ILE A 44 21.36 -0.38 -17.02
N ASN A 45 21.80 0.88 -16.87
CA ASN A 45 23.16 1.24 -16.54
C ASN A 45 23.15 2.35 -15.48
N PHE A 46 24.31 2.73 -14.96
CA PHE A 46 24.40 3.73 -13.90
C PHE A 46 23.92 5.11 -14.37
N SER A 47 24.19 5.48 -15.61
CA SER A 47 23.72 6.75 -16.18
C SER A 47 22.20 6.81 -16.31
N PHE A 48 21.54 5.70 -16.66
CA PHE A 48 20.09 5.59 -16.73
C PHE A 48 19.36 6.03 -15.46
N LEU A 49 19.96 5.84 -14.29
CA LEU A 49 19.34 6.22 -13.00
C LEU A 49 19.40 7.72 -12.73
N PHE A 50 20.30 8.45 -13.39
CA PHE A 50 20.56 9.87 -13.11
C PHE A 50 20.29 10.80 -14.29
N GLU A 51 20.27 10.27 -15.49
CA GLU A 51 20.00 11.06 -16.69
C GLU A 51 18.53 11.53 -16.77
N GLU A 52 18.32 12.61 -17.49
CA GLU A 52 16.99 13.15 -17.76
C GLU A 52 16.23 12.31 -18.77
N ILE A 53 14.92 12.44 -18.78
CA ILE A 53 14.05 11.81 -19.77
C ILE A 53 14.27 12.50 -21.11
N PRO A 54 14.67 11.78 -22.17
CA PRO A 54 14.95 12.42 -23.45
C PRO A 54 13.65 12.90 -24.11
N PRO A 55 13.72 13.93 -24.95
CA PRO A 55 12.60 14.33 -25.81
C PRO A 55 12.13 13.17 -26.70
N LEU A 56 10.85 13.19 -27.06
CA LEU A 56 10.27 12.19 -27.95
C LEU A 56 11.08 12.04 -29.24
N GLY A 57 11.48 10.80 -29.57
CA GLY A 57 12.23 10.46 -30.77
C GLY A 57 13.77 10.48 -30.62
N GLN A 58 14.30 10.81 -29.46
CA GLN A 58 15.74 10.68 -29.16
C GLN A 58 16.02 9.37 -28.45
N ALA A 59 17.13 8.73 -28.83
CA ALA A 59 17.63 7.54 -28.16
C ALA A 59 18.47 7.92 -26.93
N GLY A 60 18.45 7.09 -25.90
CA GLY A 60 19.17 7.32 -24.63
C GLY A 60 18.29 7.95 -23.56
N GLY A 61 18.94 8.51 -22.53
CA GLY A 61 18.29 9.13 -21.37
C GLY A 61 17.96 8.15 -20.24
N GLY A 62 17.34 8.68 -19.18
CA GLY A 62 17.12 7.94 -17.96
C GLY A 62 15.83 8.28 -17.22
N ILE A 63 15.74 7.81 -16.00
CA ILE A 63 14.58 7.96 -15.10
C ILE A 63 14.90 8.83 -13.87
N GLY A 64 16.03 9.56 -13.88
CA GLY A 64 16.47 10.38 -12.74
C GLY A 64 15.40 11.31 -12.19
N PRO A 65 14.73 12.14 -13.00
CA PRO A 65 13.67 13.03 -12.52
C PRO A 65 12.47 12.28 -11.94
N ALA A 66 12.14 11.10 -12.48
CA ALA A 66 11.04 10.27 -11.96
C ALA A 66 11.38 9.71 -10.57
N ILE A 67 12.64 9.27 -10.35
CA ILE A 67 13.12 8.81 -9.05
C ILE A 67 13.06 9.96 -8.04
N GLN A 68 13.64 11.13 -8.40
CA GLN A 68 13.63 12.32 -7.52
C GLN A 68 12.19 12.74 -7.18
N GLY A 69 11.32 12.84 -8.16
CA GLY A 69 9.92 13.20 -7.96
C GLY A 69 9.22 12.24 -7.00
N THR A 70 9.42 10.94 -7.19
CA THR A 70 8.84 9.90 -6.31
C THR A 70 9.35 10.05 -4.87
N ILE A 71 10.67 10.20 -4.67
CA ILE A 71 11.26 10.35 -3.33
C ILE A 71 10.70 11.59 -2.63
N ILE A 72 10.61 12.72 -3.34
CA ILE A 72 10.11 13.98 -2.76
C ILE A 72 8.62 13.84 -2.39
N VAL A 73 7.78 13.38 -3.33
CA VAL A 73 6.33 13.27 -3.09
C VAL A 73 6.02 12.28 -1.99
N VAL A 74 6.63 11.08 -2.02
CA VAL A 74 6.43 10.05 -0.99
C VAL A 74 7.04 10.48 0.33
N GLY A 75 8.20 11.14 0.32
CA GLY A 75 8.82 11.68 1.53
C GLY A 75 7.92 12.69 2.24
N ILE A 76 7.37 13.67 1.53
CA ILE A 76 6.44 14.66 2.11
C ILE A 76 5.15 13.96 2.58
N ALA A 77 4.59 13.05 1.77
CA ALA A 77 3.41 12.29 2.14
C ALA A 77 3.62 11.49 3.43
N SER A 78 4.78 10.86 3.57
CA SER A 78 5.16 10.08 4.76
C SER A 78 5.36 10.95 6.00
N LEU A 79 5.98 12.12 5.84
CA LEU A 79 6.16 13.08 6.94
C LEU A 79 4.82 13.56 7.52
N ILE A 80 3.77 13.60 6.71
CA ILE A 80 2.41 13.97 7.13
C ILE A 80 1.64 12.72 7.60
N GLY A 81 1.59 11.71 6.76
CA GLY A 81 0.69 10.56 6.92
C GLY A 81 1.11 9.61 8.02
N VAL A 82 2.42 9.34 8.17
CA VAL A 82 2.92 8.38 9.16
C VAL A 82 2.71 8.88 10.59
N PRO A 83 3.10 10.11 10.98
CA PRO A 83 2.87 10.57 12.35
C PRO A 83 1.37 10.60 12.72
N ILE A 84 0.52 11.11 11.82
CA ILE A 84 -0.93 11.15 12.06
C ILE A 84 -1.49 9.74 12.19
N GLY A 85 -1.11 8.83 11.30
CA GLY A 85 -1.58 7.45 11.33
C GLY A 85 -1.12 6.69 12.58
N VAL A 86 0.14 6.86 12.99
CA VAL A 86 0.69 6.22 14.19
C VAL A 86 -0.02 6.72 15.45
N VAL A 87 -0.14 8.03 15.63
CA VAL A 87 -0.84 8.61 16.81
C VAL A 87 -2.29 8.16 16.84
N SER A 88 -2.97 8.18 15.69
CA SER A 88 -4.34 7.70 15.57
C SER A 88 -4.46 6.21 15.91
N GLY A 89 -3.56 5.38 15.41
CA GLY A 89 -3.55 3.94 15.67
C GLY A 89 -3.30 3.59 17.13
N ILE A 90 -2.35 4.28 17.78
CA ILE A 90 -2.10 4.14 19.22
C ILE A 90 -3.37 4.53 20.00
N TYR A 91 -3.98 5.67 19.66
CA TYR A 91 -5.20 6.11 20.32
C TYR A 91 -6.34 5.09 20.18
N LEU A 92 -6.55 4.54 18.99
CA LEU A 92 -7.58 3.51 18.75
C LEU A 92 -7.30 2.19 19.47
N ALA A 93 -6.04 1.84 19.68
CA ALA A 93 -5.65 0.65 20.42
C ALA A 93 -5.86 0.82 21.93
N GLU A 94 -5.60 2.02 22.47
CA GLU A 94 -5.66 2.31 23.89
C GLU A 94 -7.10 2.63 24.37
N PHE A 95 -7.81 3.48 23.63
CA PHE A 95 -9.12 4.00 24.03
C PHE A 95 -10.27 3.36 23.23
N ARG A 96 -10.33 2.02 23.19
CA ARG A 96 -11.18 1.23 22.29
C ARG A 96 -12.68 1.56 22.34
N GLU A 97 -13.21 1.92 23.52
CA GLU A 97 -14.65 2.05 23.80
C GLU A 97 -15.13 3.50 23.82
N THR A 98 -14.25 4.47 23.60
CA THR A 98 -14.64 5.87 23.58
C THR A 98 -15.44 6.21 22.32
N LYS A 99 -16.41 7.14 22.46
CA LYS A 99 -17.19 7.61 21.31
C LYS A 99 -16.30 8.19 20.21
N LEU A 100 -15.21 8.86 20.60
CA LEU A 100 -14.25 9.43 19.65
C LEU A 100 -13.49 8.31 18.89
N ALA A 101 -13.08 7.25 19.58
CA ALA A 101 -12.43 6.12 18.92
C ALA A 101 -13.39 5.40 17.95
N LEU A 102 -14.66 5.24 18.29
CA LEU A 102 -15.65 4.67 17.40
C LEU A 102 -15.85 5.54 16.14
N LEU A 103 -15.93 6.86 16.29
CA LEU A 103 -16.02 7.77 15.17
C LEU A 103 -14.75 7.75 14.31
N ALA A 104 -13.57 7.80 14.92
CA ALA A 104 -12.30 7.78 14.22
C ALA A 104 -12.11 6.46 13.44
N ARG A 105 -12.51 5.31 14.02
CA ARG A 105 -12.49 4.01 13.35
C ARG A 105 -13.43 3.98 12.17
N PHE A 106 -14.65 4.50 12.32
CA PHE A 106 -15.61 4.62 11.22
C PHE A 106 -15.04 5.48 10.07
N LEU A 107 -14.47 6.65 10.37
CA LEU A 107 -13.85 7.52 9.36
C LEU A 107 -12.66 6.84 8.69
N ASN A 108 -11.85 6.11 9.45
CA ASN A 108 -10.72 5.35 8.92
C ASN A 108 -11.18 4.24 7.97
N ASP A 109 -12.23 3.50 8.32
CA ASP A 109 -12.79 2.44 7.48
C ASP A 109 -13.40 3.01 6.20
N VAL A 110 -14.13 4.13 6.28
CA VAL A 110 -14.65 4.84 5.11
C VAL A 110 -13.50 5.27 4.20
N SER A 111 -12.47 5.90 4.74
CA SER A 111 -11.32 6.38 3.97
C SER A 111 -10.54 5.23 3.32
N SER A 112 -10.37 4.11 4.02
CA SER A 112 -9.69 2.91 3.50
C SER A 112 -10.40 2.28 2.30
N ASN A 113 -11.72 2.43 2.22
CA ASN A 113 -12.54 1.87 1.15
C ASN A 113 -12.79 2.86 0.00
N MET A 114 -12.30 4.09 0.10
CA MET A 114 -12.44 5.08 -0.98
C MET A 114 -11.54 4.71 -2.17
N PRO A 115 -12.06 4.69 -3.40
CA PRO A 115 -11.23 4.56 -4.58
C PRO A 115 -10.20 5.71 -4.66
N SER A 116 -8.94 5.38 -4.95
CA SER A 116 -7.85 6.38 -5.01
C SER A 116 -8.11 7.53 -5.98
N ILE A 117 -8.84 7.24 -7.07
CA ILE A 117 -9.24 8.27 -8.04
C ILE A 117 -10.15 9.34 -7.43
N VAL A 118 -11.03 8.96 -6.49
CA VAL A 118 -11.92 9.91 -5.79
C VAL A 118 -11.10 10.84 -4.90
N ILE A 119 -10.12 10.29 -4.16
CA ILE A 119 -9.20 11.09 -3.34
C ILE A 119 -8.38 12.04 -4.23
N GLY A 120 -7.90 11.55 -5.38
CA GLY A 120 -7.19 12.37 -6.35
C GLY A 120 -8.02 13.54 -6.89
N ILE A 121 -9.27 13.31 -7.28
CA ILE A 121 -10.20 14.35 -7.75
C ILE A 121 -10.51 15.35 -6.63
N PHE A 122 -10.72 14.85 -5.41
CA PHE A 122 -10.98 15.70 -4.24
C PHE A 122 -9.80 16.64 -3.95
N CYS A 123 -8.57 16.10 -3.93
CA CYS A 123 -7.37 16.91 -3.75
C CYS A 123 -7.14 17.87 -4.92
N TRP A 124 -7.44 17.46 -6.14
CA TRP A 124 -7.41 18.36 -7.30
C TRP A 124 -8.36 19.53 -7.12
N ALA A 125 -9.61 19.25 -6.75
CA ALA A 125 -10.63 20.28 -6.57
C ALA A 125 -10.33 21.25 -5.42
N LEU A 126 -9.70 20.81 -4.33
CA LEU A 126 -9.41 21.66 -3.18
C LEU A 126 -8.05 22.37 -3.27
N ILE A 127 -7.04 21.69 -3.77
CA ILE A 127 -5.66 22.18 -3.69
C ILE A 127 -5.21 22.72 -5.05
N VAL A 128 -5.34 21.92 -6.11
CA VAL A 128 -4.82 22.29 -7.43
C VAL A 128 -5.57 23.49 -7.99
N THR A 129 -6.89 23.59 -7.79
CA THR A 129 -7.67 24.77 -8.23
C THR A 129 -7.31 26.04 -7.46
N ALA A 130 -6.83 25.93 -6.21
CA ALA A 130 -6.47 27.06 -5.38
C ALA A 130 -5.02 27.54 -5.59
N ILE A 131 -4.06 26.61 -5.67
CA ILE A 131 -2.61 26.93 -5.71
C ILE A 131 -1.89 26.44 -6.98
N GLY A 132 -2.62 25.80 -7.91
CA GLY A 132 -2.06 25.22 -9.12
C GLY A 132 -1.45 23.84 -8.92
N TRP A 133 -0.92 23.27 -10.00
CA TRP A 133 -0.22 22.00 -9.98
C TRP A 133 1.06 22.09 -9.13
N SER A 134 1.17 21.25 -8.12
CA SER A 134 2.30 21.26 -7.21
C SER A 134 2.60 19.87 -6.64
N VAL A 135 3.85 19.67 -6.25
CA VAL A 135 4.29 18.46 -5.52
C VAL A 135 3.49 18.29 -4.22
N ILE A 136 3.13 19.40 -3.57
CA ILE A 136 2.38 19.41 -2.32
C ILE A 136 0.97 18.82 -2.53
N ALA A 137 0.30 19.17 -3.63
CA ALA A 137 -1.02 18.61 -3.94
C ALA A 137 -0.99 17.09 -4.08
N GLY A 138 0.01 16.55 -4.78
CA GLY A 138 0.22 15.11 -4.90
C GLY A 138 0.58 14.45 -3.57
N ALA A 139 1.46 15.07 -2.79
CA ALA A 139 1.88 14.57 -1.49
C ALA A 139 0.73 14.52 -0.47
N VAL A 140 -0.15 15.53 -0.44
CA VAL A 140 -1.34 15.53 0.43
C VAL A 140 -2.33 14.44 0.00
N ALA A 141 -2.55 14.24 -1.29
CA ALA A 141 -3.41 13.15 -1.77
C ALA A 141 -2.89 11.78 -1.31
N LEU A 142 -1.58 11.54 -1.43
CA LEU A 142 -0.94 10.31 -0.95
C LEU A 142 -0.99 10.19 0.58
N ALA A 143 -0.80 11.29 1.32
CA ALA A 143 -0.89 11.28 2.78
C ALA A 143 -2.29 10.87 3.25
N ILE A 144 -3.35 11.40 2.63
CA ILE A 144 -4.74 11.04 2.93
C ILE A 144 -4.97 9.53 2.72
N MET A 145 -4.39 8.95 1.68
CA MET A 145 -4.48 7.51 1.43
C MET A 145 -3.64 6.68 2.41
N MET A 146 -2.52 7.22 2.87
CA MET A 146 -1.58 6.53 3.76
C MET A 146 -2.10 6.48 5.20
N ILE A 147 -2.72 7.55 5.69
CA ILE A 147 -3.21 7.66 7.08
C ILE A 147 -4.05 6.45 7.51
N PRO A 148 -5.10 6.02 6.79
CA PRO A 148 -5.92 4.90 7.23
C PRO A 148 -5.13 3.58 7.30
N ILE A 149 -4.24 3.35 6.36
CA ILE A 149 -3.41 2.12 6.32
C ILE A 149 -2.48 2.08 7.53
N VAL A 150 -1.76 3.19 7.80
CA VAL A 150 -0.84 3.30 8.94
C VAL A 150 -1.60 3.21 10.26
N THR A 151 -2.75 3.88 10.38
CA THR A 151 -3.62 3.81 11.56
C THR A 151 -4.01 2.37 11.88
N ARG A 152 -4.51 1.66 10.90
CA ARG A 152 -4.95 0.27 11.07
C ARG A 152 -3.79 -0.66 11.42
N THR A 153 -2.69 -0.58 10.70
CA THR A 153 -1.51 -1.41 10.97
C THR A 153 -0.95 -1.14 12.36
N THR A 154 -0.91 0.11 12.80
CA THR A 154 -0.47 0.49 14.14
C THR A 154 -1.42 -0.04 15.20
N GLU A 155 -2.74 0.12 15.03
CA GLU A 155 -3.75 -0.41 15.96
C GLU A 155 -3.63 -1.94 16.09
N GLU A 156 -3.49 -2.65 14.97
CA GLU A 156 -3.34 -4.11 14.96
C GLU A 156 -2.02 -4.54 15.63
N SER A 157 -0.92 -3.85 15.36
CA SER A 157 0.38 -4.12 15.98
C SER A 157 0.35 -3.93 17.50
N MET A 158 -0.32 -2.87 17.97
CA MET A 158 -0.49 -2.62 19.42
C MET A 158 -1.33 -3.70 20.11
N LYS A 159 -2.30 -4.29 19.40
CA LYS A 159 -3.13 -5.39 19.93
C LYS A 159 -2.37 -6.71 20.08
N LEU A 160 -1.24 -6.87 19.40
CA LEU A 160 -0.41 -8.07 19.52
C LEU A 160 0.37 -8.13 20.85
N VAL A 161 0.51 -7.00 21.56
CA VAL A 161 1.16 -6.96 22.85
C VAL A 161 0.26 -7.66 23.90
N PRO A 162 0.73 -8.76 24.55
CA PRO A 162 -0.04 -9.46 25.56
C PRO A 162 -0.42 -8.55 26.73
N THR A 163 -1.64 -8.72 27.24
CA THR A 163 -2.14 -7.95 28.40
C THR A 163 -1.27 -8.12 29.64
N THR A 164 -0.67 -9.30 29.82
CA THR A 164 0.24 -9.59 30.93
C THR A 164 1.48 -8.69 30.95
N ILE A 165 2.02 -8.30 29.78
CA ILE A 165 3.16 -7.37 29.70
C ILE A 165 2.70 -5.96 30.10
N ARG A 166 1.51 -5.56 29.67
CA ARG A 166 0.92 -4.27 30.03
C ARG A 166 0.65 -4.18 31.53
N GLU A 167 0.06 -5.21 32.12
CA GLU A 167 -0.19 -5.29 33.57
C GLU A 167 1.10 -5.26 34.40
N ALA A 168 2.15 -5.96 33.95
CA ALA A 168 3.45 -5.91 34.59
C ALA A 168 4.08 -4.51 34.52
N ALA A 169 3.94 -3.78 33.42
CA ALA A 169 4.42 -2.40 33.32
C ALA A 169 3.68 -1.46 34.27
N ILE A 170 2.35 -1.58 34.32
CA ILE A 170 1.52 -0.79 35.28
C ILE A 170 1.88 -1.11 36.73
N ALA A 171 2.13 -2.38 37.06
CA ALA A 171 2.55 -2.78 38.43
C ALA A 171 3.90 -2.18 38.82
N LEU A 172 4.76 -1.85 37.84
CA LEU A 172 6.03 -1.16 38.06
C LEU A 172 5.89 0.38 38.05
N GLY A 173 4.65 0.91 37.96
CA GLY A 173 4.38 2.34 37.93
C GLY A 173 4.70 3.04 36.61
N ILE A 174 4.85 2.28 35.55
CA ILE A 174 5.03 2.81 34.18
C ILE A 174 3.64 3.08 33.61
N PRO A 175 3.35 4.34 33.21
CA PRO A 175 2.04 4.70 32.67
C PRO A 175 1.75 4.07 31.28
#